data_c710020bc73ca4276125cc0bb34f9cc6
#
_entry.id   c710020bc73ca4276125cc0bb34f9cc6
#
_cell.length_a   1.000
_cell.length_b   1.000
_cell.length_c   1.000
_cell.angle_alpha   90.00
_cell.angle_beta   90.00
_cell.angle_gamma   90.00
#
_symmetry.space_group_name_H-M   'P 1'
#
loop_
_entity.id
_entity.type
_entity.pdbx_description
1 polymer ?
#
loop_
_entity_poly.entity_id
_entity_poly.type
_entity_poly.pdbx_seq_one_letter_code
_entity_poly.pdbx_strand_id
1 'polypeptide(L)'
;MSDWWDELLPTRPYAKPPGLLPMLRVIAYDIADPRRFQRVANLCEDHAVRVQRSVYECWLDDGEFATFWQKISAEIDHAEDRVVAYGLDSRSARDRQTLGATMVCTEKVLCYFV
;
A
#
# COMPACT_ATOMS: atom_id res chain seq x y z
N MET A 1 -19.02 -14.72 -10.54
CA MET A 1 -18.13 -15.64 -9.88
C MET A 1 -18.72 -16.04 -8.54
N SER A 2 -18.70 -17.32 -8.24
CA SER A 2 -19.34 -17.78 -7.03
C SER A 2 -18.57 -17.30 -5.79
N ASP A 3 -19.32 -17.12 -4.72
CA ASP A 3 -18.76 -16.72 -3.45
C ASP A 3 -18.28 -17.97 -2.70
N TRP A 4 -17.29 -18.65 -3.32
CA TRP A 4 -16.74 -19.89 -2.78
C TRP A 4 -16.24 -19.77 -1.34
N TRP A 5 -15.81 -18.56 -0.97
CA TRP A 5 -15.31 -18.31 0.38
C TRP A 5 -16.44 -18.32 1.43
N ASP A 6 -17.68 -18.05 1.03
CA ASP A 6 -18.84 -18.17 1.92
C ASP A 6 -19.02 -19.60 2.37
N GLU A 7 -18.74 -20.55 1.49
CA GLU A 7 -18.84 -21.97 1.82
C GLU A 7 -17.72 -22.41 2.76
N LEU A 8 -16.55 -21.79 2.64
CA LEU A 8 -15.40 -22.13 3.46
C LEU A 8 -15.44 -21.49 4.85
N LEU A 9 -16.14 -20.36 4.99
CA LEU A 9 -16.14 -19.58 6.22
C LEU A 9 -17.57 -19.21 6.64
N PRO A 10 -18.48 -20.19 6.73
CA PRO A 10 -19.91 -19.89 7.01
C PRO A 10 -20.11 -19.29 8.42
N THR A 11 -19.19 -19.51 9.34
CA THR A 11 -19.26 -18.99 10.70
C THR A 11 -18.55 -17.65 10.87
N ARG A 12 -18.03 -17.10 9.76
CA ARG A 12 -17.31 -15.84 9.78
C ARG A 12 -17.90 -14.88 8.75
N PRO A 13 -19.12 -14.39 8.98
CA PRO A 13 -19.83 -13.59 7.96
C PRO A 13 -19.10 -12.29 7.60
N TYR A 14 -18.19 -11.83 8.44
CA TYR A 14 -17.44 -10.60 8.19
C TYR A 14 -16.05 -10.85 7.60
N ALA A 15 -15.65 -12.11 7.42
CA ALA A 15 -14.37 -12.43 6.83
C ALA A 15 -14.37 -12.08 5.35
N LYS A 16 -13.33 -11.38 4.91
CA LYS A 16 -13.15 -11.02 3.50
C LYS A 16 -12.30 -12.08 2.81
N PRO A 17 -12.51 -12.30 1.49
CA PRO A 17 -11.56 -13.09 0.71
C PRO A 17 -10.15 -12.50 0.80
N PRO A 18 -9.09 -13.32 0.64
CA PRO A 18 -7.72 -12.85 0.82
C PRO A 18 -7.37 -11.60 0.03
N GLY A 19 -7.85 -11.47 -1.21
CA GLY A 19 -7.57 -10.29 -2.03
C GLY A 19 -8.25 -9.00 -1.57
N LEU A 20 -9.22 -9.08 -0.65
CA LEU A 20 -9.93 -7.92 -0.10
C LEU A 20 -9.40 -7.50 1.26
N LEU A 21 -8.46 -8.23 1.84
CA LEU A 21 -7.82 -7.84 3.08
C LEU A 21 -6.76 -6.81 2.78
N PRO A 22 -6.68 -5.73 3.57
CA PRO A 22 -5.60 -4.77 3.41
C PRO A 22 -4.24 -5.40 3.67
N MET A 23 -3.28 -5.02 2.86
CA MET A 23 -1.88 -5.35 3.08
C MET A 23 -1.09 -4.05 3.22
N LEU A 24 -0.01 -4.11 3.96
CA LEU A 24 0.92 -2.99 4.01
C LEU A 24 1.66 -2.94 2.68
N ARG A 25 1.46 -1.87 1.93
CA ARG A 25 2.16 -1.65 0.67
C ARG A 25 3.32 -0.70 0.93
N VAL A 26 4.51 -1.16 0.62
CA VAL A 26 5.72 -0.32 0.70
C VAL A 26 6.04 0.10 -0.71
N ILE A 27 6.00 1.39 -0.98
CA ILE A 27 6.26 1.95 -2.30
C ILE A 27 7.58 2.70 -2.24
N ALA A 28 8.51 2.34 -3.12
CA ALA A 28 9.78 3.02 -3.24
C ALA A 28 10.02 3.42 -4.69
N TYR A 29 10.54 4.62 -4.91
CA TYR A 29 10.79 5.08 -6.26
C TYR A 29 12.11 5.82 -6.37
N ASP A 30 12.65 5.79 -7.59
CA ASP A 30 13.86 6.51 -7.99
C ASP A 30 13.51 7.29 -9.25
N ILE A 31 13.27 8.57 -9.10
CA ILE A 31 12.84 9.47 -10.17
C ILE A 31 13.73 10.70 -10.15
N ALA A 32 14.50 10.88 -11.22
CA ALA A 32 15.45 11.97 -11.30
C ALA A 32 14.81 13.31 -11.70
N ASP A 33 13.78 13.28 -12.54
CA ASP A 33 13.12 14.50 -12.97
C ASP A 33 12.36 15.14 -11.82
N PRO A 34 12.64 16.40 -11.46
CA PRO A 34 12.01 17.03 -10.29
C PRO A 34 10.49 17.15 -10.41
N ARG A 35 9.97 17.37 -11.61
CA ARG A 35 8.52 17.52 -11.80
C ARG A 35 7.79 16.19 -11.63
N ARG A 36 8.34 15.14 -12.21
CA ARG A 36 7.76 13.80 -12.05
C ARG A 36 7.93 13.31 -10.63
N PHE A 37 9.07 13.55 -10.01
CA PHE A 37 9.29 13.24 -8.61
C PHE A 37 8.20 13.86 -7.73
N GLN A 38 7.95 15.16 -7.94
CA GLN A 38 6.97 15.87 -7.12
C GLN A 38 5.54 15.37 -7.35
N ARG A 39 5.18 15.03 -8.59
CA ARG A 39 3.86 14.50 -8.89
C ARG A 39 3.62 13.15 -8.23
N VAL A 40 4.62 12.27 -8.28
CA VAL A 40 4.53 10.98 -7.61
C VAL A 40 4.50 11.15 -6.10
N ALA A 41 5.32 12.05 -5.56
CA ALA A 41 5.30 12.35 -4.12
C ALA A 41 3.93 12.86 -3.67
N ASN A 42 3.33 13.78 -4.42
CA ASN A 42 2.00 14.30 -4.10
C ASN A 42 0.95 13.20 -4.10
N LEU A 43 1.01 12.32 -5.10
CA LEU A 43 0.10 11.19 -5.20
C LEU A 43 0.25 10.25 -4.01
N CYS A 44 1.48 9.95 -3.62
CA CYS A 44 1.75 9.11 -2.46
C CYS A 44 1.30 9.78 -1.16
N GLU A 45 1.50 11.07 -1.01
CA GLU A 45 1.13 11.80 0.20
C GLU A 45 -0.38 11.84 0.42
N ASP A 46 -1.17 11.77 -0.64
CA ASP A 46 -2.62 11.71 -0.53
C ASP A 46 -3.12 10.38 0.06
N HIS A 47 -2.33 9.31 -0.03
CA HIS A 47 -2.78 7.96 0.31
C HIS A 47 -1.87 7.24 1.29
N ALA A 48 -0.69 7.75 1.58
CA ALA A 48 0.34 7.00 2.27
C ALA A 48 1.10 7.85 3.28
N VAL A 49 1.83 7.18 4.15
CA VAL A 49 2.72 7.81 5.13
C VAL A 49 4.14 7.75 4.60
N ARG A 50 4.79 8.91 4.53
CA ARG A 50 6.19 8.97 4.12
C ARG A 50 7.09 8.43 5.23
N VAL A 51 7.84 7.38 4.93
CA VAL A 51 8.83 6.83 5.89
C VAL A 51 10.23 7.29 5.58
N GLN A 52 10.54 7.54 4.31
CA GLN A 52 11.78 8.13 3.85
C GLN A 52 11.48 9.00 2.63
N ARG A 53 12.48 9.72 2.13
CA ARG A 53 12.29 10.70 1.05
C ARG A 53 11.47 10.16 -0.13
N SER A 54 11.74 8.94 -0.55
CA SER A 54 11.06 8.31 -1.69
C SER A 54 10.52 6.93 -1.34
N VAL A 55 10.17 6.74 -0.07
CA VAL A 55 9.57 5.50 0.43
C VAL A 55 8.33 5.83 1.23
N TYR A 56 7.24 5.17 0.89
CA TYR A 56 5.95 5.37 1.52
C TYR A 56 5.35 4.04 1.95
N GLU A 57 4.52 4.09 2.97
CA GLU A 57 3.74 2.95 3.44
C GLU A 57 2.26 3.29 3.43
N CYS A 58 1.43 2.35 2.98
CA CYS A 58 -0.02 2.48 3.04
C CYS A 58 -0.69 1.12 3.15
N TRP A 59 -1.83 1.08 3.82
CA TRP A 59 -2.63 -0.14 3.92
C TRP A 59 -3.72 -0.11 2.85
N LEU A 60 -3.58 -0.98 1.86
CA LEU A 60 -4.50 -1.06 0.73
C LEU A 60 -4.80 -2.53 0.42
N ASP A 61 -6.06 -2.83 0.13
CA ASP A 61 -6.41 -4.11 -0.45
C ASP A 61 -5.96 -4.18 -1.92
N ASP A 62 -6.14 -5.32 -2.56
CA ASP A 62 -5.67 -5.51 -3.93
C ASP A 62 -6.32 -4.54 -4.92
N GLY A 63 -7.61 -4.28 -4.77
CA GLY A 63 -8.34 -3.38 -5.64
C GLY A 63 -7.89 -1.93 -5.48
N GLU A 64 -7.77 -1.50 -4.24
CA GLU A 64 -7.27 -0.15 -3.94
C GLU A 64 -5.84 0.03 -4.44
N PHE A 65 -5.00 -0.97 -4.23
CA PHE A 65 -3.62 -0.92 -4.72
C PHE A 65 -3.57 -0.86 -6.24
N ALA A 66 -4.38 -1.65 -6.94
CA ALA A 66 -4.41 -1.63 -8.40
C ALA A 66 -4.75 -0.23 -8.92
N THR A 67 -5.73 0.44 -8.32
CA THR A 67 -6.11 1.80 -8.69
C THR A 67 -4.97 2.78 -8.44
N PHE A 68 -4.35 2.70 -7.27
CA PHE A 68 -3.22 3.54 -6.91
C PHE A 68 -2.03 3.33 -7.85
N TRP A 69 -1.74 2.07 -8.17
CA TRP A 69 -0.64 1.70 -9.05
C TRP A 69 -0.84 2.25 -10.46
N GLN A 70 -2.07 2.23 -10.96
CA GLN A 70 -2.38 2.81 -12.26
C GLN A 70 -2.13 4.32 -12.28
N LYS A 71 -2.46 5.01 -11.19
CA LYS A 71 -2.20 6.44 -11.10
C LYS A 71 -0.71 6.75 -11.12
N ILE A 72 0.09 5.98 -10.39
CA ILE A 72 1.56 6.12 -10.41
C ILE A 72 2.07 5.85 -11.82
N SER A 73 1.60 4.78 -12.45
CA SER A 73 2.03 4.39 -13.79
C SER A 73 1.80 5.51 -14.82
N ALA A 74 0.73 6.27 -14.66
CA ALA A 74 0.40 7.38 -15.55
C ALA A 74 1.30 8.60 -15.36
N GLU A 75 1.95 8.72 -14.20
CA GLU A 75 2.76 9.89 -13.88
C GLU A 75 4.25 9.72 -14.19
N ILE A 76 4.71 8.50 -14.37
CA ILE A 76 6.14 8.24 -14.54
C ILE A 76 6.53 8.13 -16.03
N ASP A 77 7.82 8.27 -16.27
CA ASP A 77 8.45 7.91 -17.55
C ASP A 77 8.98 6.49 -17.42
N HIS A 78 8.34 5.55 -18.10
CA HIS A 78 8.67 4.13 -17.97
C HIS A 78 10.07 3.76 -18.48
N ALA A 79 10.70 4.64 -19.25
CA ALA A 79 12.07 4.41 -19.74
C ALA A 79 13.13 4.89 -18.75
N GLU A 80 12.81 5.89 -17.92
CA GLU A 80 13.80 6.53 -17.05
C GLU A 80 13.53 6.31 -15.56
N ASP A 81 12.25 6.20 -15.18
CA ASP A 81 11.88 6.16 -13.77
C ASP A 81 11.74 4.73 -13.28
N ARG A 82 11.91 4.54 -11.98
CA ARG A 82 11.78 3.24 -11.33
C ARG A 82 10.85 3.36 -10.14
N VAL A 83 9.91 2.42 -10.05
CA VAL A 83 9.01 2.32 -8.91
C VAL A 83 8.86 0.86 -8.58
N VAL A 84 8.94 0.52 -7.31
CA VAL A 84 8.71 -0.84 -6.82
C VAL A 84 7.74 -0.78 -5.65
N ALA A 85 6.92 -1.82 -5.54
CA ALA A 85 6.03 -1.96 -4.40
C ALA A 85 6.14 -3.37 -3.84
N TYR A 86 6.08 -3.45 -2.52
CA TYR A 86 6.05 -4.72 -1.79
C TYR A 86 4.77 -4.78 -0.98
N GLY A 87 4.16 -5.96 -0.92
CA GLY A 87 3.01 -6.20 -0.08
C GLY A 87 3.39 -7.05 1.12
N LEU A 88 3.02 -6.60 2.31
CA LEU A 88 3.25 -7.30 3.56
C LEU A 88 1.91 -7.54 4.24
N ASP A 89 1.67 -8.78 4.69
CA ASP A 89 0.50 -9.05 5.51
C ASP A 89 0.66 -8.43 6.90
N SER A 90 -0.39 -8.47 7.70
CA SER A 90 -0.37 -7.85 9.04
C SER A 90 0.73 -8.42 9.92
N ARG A 91 0.98 -9.71 9.83
CA ARG A 91 2.02 -10.36 10.64
C ARG A 91 3.41 -9.86 10.26
N SER A 92 3.71 -9.86 8.96
CA SER A 92 5.00 -9.39 8.46
C SER A 92 5.20 -7.91 8.74
N ALA A 93 4.13 -7.12 8.61
CA ALA A 93 4.17 -5.70 8.90
C ALA A 93 4.52 -5.41 10.36
N ARG A 94 4.05 -6.25 11.29
CA ARG A 94 4.37 -6.10 12.71
C ARG A 94 5.84 -6.35 13.02
N ASP A 95 6.54 -7.06 12.14
CA ASP A 95 7.97 -7.32 12.31
C ASP A 95 8.86 -6.20 11.78
N ARG A 96 8.28 -5.10 11.32
CA ARG A 96 9.08 -3.96 10.89
C ARG A 96 9.94 -3.46 12.04
N GLN A 97 11.17 -3.12 11.72
CA GLN A 97 12.11 -2.53 12.66
C GLN A 97 12.54 -1.16 12.14
N THR A 98 12.60 -0.20 13.02
CA THR A 98 12.97 1.17 12.65
C THR A 98 14.06 1.67 13.58
N LEU A 99 14.85 2.60 13.07
CA LEU A 99 15.86 3.32 13.83
C LEU A 99 15.68 4.81 13.55
N GLY A 100 15.95 5.61 14.55
CA GLY A 100 15.86 7.05 14.42
C GLY A 100 14.43 7.54 14.42
N ALA A 101 14.22 8.70 13.80
CA ALA A 101 12.93 9.38 13.79
C ALA A 101 12.04 8.90 12.63
N THR A 102 11.88 7.62 12.48
CA THR A 102 11.11 7.03 11.39
C THR A 102 9.64 6.93 11.77
N MET A 103 8.77 7.37 10.88
CA MET A 103 7.34 7.15 11.01
C MET A 103 6.93 5.90 10.26
N VAL A 104 5.90 5.23 10.75
CA VAL A 104 5.36 4.04 10.10
C VAL A 104 3.84 4.18 9.95
N CYS A 105 3.29 3.47 8.99
CA CYS A 105 1.85 3.45 8.77
C CYS A 105 1.20 2.36 9.59
N THR A 106 0.35 2.75 10.53
CA THR A 106 -0.41 1.79 11.34
C THR A 106 -1.60 1.27 10.55
N GLU A 107 -2.01 0.05 10.86
CA GLU A 107 -3.13 -0.58 10.19
C GLU A 107 -4.45 0.12 10.56
N LYS A 108 -5.04 0.80 9.59
CA LYS A 108 -6.25 1.59 9.81
C LYS A 108 -7.47 0.74 10.13
N VAL A 109 -7.48 -0.51 9.75
CA VAL A 109 -8.61 -1.39 9.97
C VAL A 109 -8.96 -1.50 11.44
N LEU A 110 -7.98 -1.33 12.31
CA LEU A 110 -8.18 -1.35 13.75
C LEU A 110 -9.05 -0.21 14.25
N CYS A 111 -9.10 0.87 13.52
CA CYS A 111 -9.88 2.05 13.89
C CYS A 111 -11.38 1.83 13.78
N TYR A 112 -11.80 0.86 13.00
CA TYR A 112 -13.22 0.59 12.77
C TYR A 112 -13.87 -0.28 13.84
N PHE A 113 -13.10 -0.77 14.76
CA PHE A 113 -13.58 -1.61 15.84
C PHE A 113 -13.64 -0.89 17.17
N VAL A 114 -13.39 0.37 17.13
CA VAL A 114 -13.37 1.21 18.34
C VAL A 114 -14.71 1.84 18.59
#